data_1dbeefd7490f932f208ea67057aa8c6d
#
_entry.id   1dbeefd7490f932f208ea67057aa8c6d
#
_cell.length_a   1.000
_cell.length_b   1.000
_cell.length_c   1.000
_cell.angle_alpha   90.00
_cell.angle_beta   90.00
_cell.angle_gamma   90.00
#
_symmetry.space_group_name_H-M   'P 1'
#
loop_
_entity.id
_entity.type
_entity.pdbx_description
1 polymer ?
#
loop_
_entity_poly.entity_id
_entity_poly.type
_entity_poly.pdbx_seq_one_letter_code
_entity_poly.pdbx_strand_id
1 'polypeptide(L)'
;MSGSRNLWRWWKDGVDALAFGNPLYDMVLGGRTVPALAAVPLDPWPGSAANGSAILANQFRFAEQTLTLREPPNTEAFWQPNDASDAWYAGLHSFHWLRDLRALGGDEARRQARTLVLGWLCCHASWNGDSWAPAIVGARVANWIGLHDFFFASADEGFRFCVFDSLGRQTRHLRRVLPDHKRGAALITAIKGLAYGGLCLPQNQGCLTQVRRLLDQTLGVEILADGGHIERNPSIHLAVLRDLIDIRSVFRVARVEVPAKLINAIDRMTPALRFMRHGDGSLVLFNGGREEDPALIETVLAQADSRSRPLRTAPELRFERLHGGRALVVLDAGPPPPPGYNRRAHAGTLSFEFSVGRERLVTNCGSHPEFSNPWHTALAGTAAHSTVTIAETNSSGVVSQGGVEHPPGQVTCTRRETADEITIIASHNGYVPSFGLLHRRTLHLDQHGDTLHGEDSLEPAVAGSASPASASTAASAASSASSAPPPTAPRPFAIRFHLHPAVQAQIVDGIDGPTVILRSASGTAWRFTAEGGTIELAESIYRGTAGPPRPTLQIVVHGEVGLEGASVGWAFHREHATP
;
A
#
# COMPACT_ATOMS: atom_id res chain seq x y z
N MET A 1 7.29 -18.95 -18.05
CA MET A 1 8.28 -18.70 -16.98
C MET A 1 7.73 -18.84 -15.54
N SER A 2 6.49 -19.31 -15.33
CA SER A 2 5.89 -19.51 -14.00
C SER A 2 6.46 -20.71 -13.22
N GLY A 3 7.02 -21.71 -13.90
CA GLY A 3 7.56 -22.93 -13.27
C GLY A 3 8.82 -22.72 -12.41
N SER A 4 9.68 -21.77 -12.76
CA SER A 4 10.95 -21.59 -12.03
C SER A 4 10.79 -20.89 -10.68
N ARG A 5 9.82 -19.98 -10.53
CA ARG A 5 9.53 -19.29 -9.24
C ARG A 5 8.86 -20.22 -8.24
N ASN A 6 7.96 -21.10 -8.69
CA ASN A 6 7.34 -22.11 -7.82
C ASN A 6 8.36 -23.15 -7.35
N LEU A 7 9.28 -23.56 -8.23
CA LEU A 7 10.37 -24.49 -7.89
C LEU A 7 11.33 -23.89 -6.86
N TRP A 8 11.67 -22.60 -6.98
CA TRP A 8 12.56 -21.89 -6.04
C TRP A 8 11.91 -21.67 -4.67
N ARG A 9 10.59 -21.37 -4.63
CA ARG A 9 9.81 -21.27 -3.39
C ARG A 9 9.77 -22.63 -2.68
N TRP A 10 9.40 -23.68 -3.40
CA TRP A 10 9.38 -25.06 -2.88
C TRP A 10 10.76 -25.50 -2.36
N TRP A 11 11.82 -25.17 -3.08
CA TRP A 11 13.19 -25.46 -2.66
C TRP A 11 13.60 -24.69 -1.39
N LYS A 12 13.24 -23.41 -1.31
CA LYS A 12 13.49 -22.57 -0.14
C LYS A 12 12.70 -23.06 1.06
N ASP A 13 11.42 -23.37 0.91
CA ASP A 13 10.56 -23.90 1.98
C ASP A 13 11.10 -25.25 2.48
N GLY A 14 11.63 -26.09 1.59
CA GLY A 14 12.31 -27.32 1.93
C GLY A 14 13.62 -27.11 2.72
N VAL A 15 14.43 -26.14 2.32
CA VAL A 15 15.68 -25.78 3.03
C VAL A 15 15.35 -25.16 4.40
N ASP A 16 14.38 -24.28 4.48
CA ASP A 16 13.96 -23.66 5.74
C ASP A 16 13.38 -24.73 6.69
N ALA A 17 12.60 -25.70 6.18
CA ALA A 17 12.09 -26.82 6.97
C ALA A 17 13.22 -27.72 7.51
N LEU A 18 14.22 -27.99 6.71
CA LEU A 18 15.41 -28.74 7.16
C LEU A 18 16.24 -27.96 8.18
N ALA A 19 16.42 -26.66 7.97
CA ALA A 19 17.21 -25.81 8.86
C ALA A 19 16.51 -25.53 10.19
N PHE A 20 15.22 -25.32 10.18
CA PHE A 20 14.46 -24.80 11.32
C PHE A 20 13.41 -25.78 11.88
N GLY A 21 12.93 -26.75 11.09
CA GLY A 21 11.91 -27.72 11.48
C GLY A 21 12.43 -28.96 12.21
N ASN A 22 13.57 -28.87 12.91
CA ASN A 22 14.19 -30.02 13.57
C ASN A 22 14.35 -29.80 15.08
N PRO A 23 14.41 -30.88 15.90
CA PRO A 23 14.51 -30.77 17.37
C PRO A 23 15.77 -30.03 17.86
N LEU A 24 16.87 -30.05 17.09
CA LEU A 24 18.10 -29.32 17.43
C LEU A 24 17.87 -27.81 17.38
N TYR A 25 17.14 -27.35 16.37
CA TYR A 25 16.77 -25.94 16.27
C TYR A 25 15.89 -25.52 17.44
N ASP A 26 14.96 -26.37 17.83
CA ASP A 26 14.08 -26.17 18.98
C ASP A 26 14.88 -26.04 20.28
N MET A 27 15.90 -26.87 20.49
CA MET A 27 16.84 -26.73 21.61
C MET A 27 17.62 -25.42 21.54
N VAL A 28 18.07 -25.00 20.35
CA VAL A 28 18.79 -23.75 20.13
C VAL A 28 17.91 -22.52 20.38
N LEU A 29 16.60 -22.61 20.15
CA LEU A 29 15.62 -21.60 20.54
C LEU A 29 15.27 -21.63 22.02
N GLY A 30 15.58 -22.70 22.75
CA GLY A 30 15.45 -22.83 24.19
C GLY A 30 16.30 -21.80 24.95
N GLY A 31 15.96 -21.55 26.19
CA GLY A 31 16.71 -20.63 27.07
C GLY A 31 15.96 -20.39 28.37
N ARG A 32 16.56 -19.60 29.27
CA ARG A 32 15.91 -19.25 30.53
C ARG A 32 14.67 -18.38 30.29
N THR A 33 13.53 -18.79 30.80
CA THR A 33 12.29 -18.00 30.75
C THR A 33 12.38 -16.85 31.76
N VAL A 34 11.92 -15.68 31.36
CA VAL A 34 11.89 -14.48 32.21
C VAL A 34 10.60 -14.43 33.02
N PRO A 35 10.61 -13.94 34.26
CA PRO A 35 9.41 -13.86 35.08
C PRO A 35 8.53 -12.65 34.79
N ALA A 36 9.08 -11.61 34.15
CA ALA A 36 8.40 -10.35 33.88
C ALA A 36 9.06 -9.58 32.74
N LEU A 37 8.34 -8.62 32.17
CA LEU A 37 8.88 -7.65 31.22
C LEU A 37 9.75 -6.60 31.95
N ALA A 38 10.86 -6.20 31.34
CA ALA A 38 11.69 -5.08 31.79
C ALA A 38 11.06 -3.72 31.44
N ALA A 39 10.29 -3.68 30.36
CA ALA A 39 9.58 -2.50 29.87
C ALA A 39 8.27 -2.93 29.20
N VAL A 40 7.19 -2.19 29.42
CA VAL A 40 5.87 -2.44 28.83
C VAL A 40 5.49 -1.21 28.00
N PRO A 41 5.68 -1.24 26.67
CA PRO A 41 5.26 -0.14 25.80
C PRO A 41 3.73 -0.12 25.71
N LEU A 42 3.15 1.08 25.71
CA LEU A 42 1.72 1.27 25.47
C LEU A 42 1.41 1.04 24.00
N ASP A 43 0.35 0.29 23.71
CA ASP A 43 -0.21 0.13 22.37
C ASP A 43 -1.33 1.17 22.15
N PRO A 44 -1.11 2.26 21.36
CA PRO A 44 -2.07 3.34 21.19
C PRO A 44 -3.10 3.08 20.09
N TRP A 45 -2.95 1.98 19.36
CA TRP A 45 -3.73 1.74 18.16
C TRP A 45 -5.15 1.30 18.48
N PRO A 46 -6.16 1.85 17.77
CA PRO A 46 -7.55 1.48 18.00
C PRO A 46 -7.82 0.03 17.58
N GLY A 47 -8.81 -0.58 18.21
CA GLY A 47 -9.47 -1.81 17.79
C GLY A 47 -10.95 -1.56 17.53
N SER A 48 -11.63 -2.54 16.96
CA SER A 48 -13.06 -2.53 16.66
C SER A 48 -13.82 -3.42 17.64
N ALA A 49 -14.69 -2.85 18.48
CA ALA A 49 -15.54 -3.64 19.37
C ALA A 49 -16.48 -4.59 18.61
N ALA A 50 -16.93 -4.18 17.40
CA ALA A 50 -17.75 -5.04 16.55
C ALA A 50 -16.99 -6.29 16.07
N ASN A 51 -15.71 -6.12 15.64
CA ASN A 51 -14.86 -7.26 15.32
C ASN A 51 -14.55 -8.09 16.57
N GLY A 52 -14.36 -7.45 17.73
CA GLY A 52 -14.19 -8.15 19.01
C GLY A 52 -15.37 -9.05 19.35
N SER A 53 -16.60 -8.57 19.15
CA SER A 53 -17.82 -9.39 19.31
C SER A 53 -17.87 -10.57 18.32
N ALA A 54 -17.46 -10.36 17.06
CA ALA A 54 -17.38 -11.43 16.07
C ALA A 54 -16.35 -12.50 16.49
N ILE A 55 -15.21 -12.11 17.06
CA ILE A 55 -14.17 -13.04 17.54
C ILE A 55 -14.68 -13.90 18.71
N LEU A 56 -15.57 -13.39 19.56
CA LEU A 56 -16.22 -14.24 20.60
C LEU A 56 -17.01 -15.39 19.97
N ALA A 57 -17.55 -15.22 18.76
CA ALA A 57 -18.21 -16.25 17.98
C ALA A 57 -17.24 -17.00 17.04
N ASN A 58 -15.93 -16.93 17.27
CA ASN A 58 -14.87 -17.49 16.43
C ASN A 58 -14.95 -17.04 14.95
N GLN A 59 -15.50 -15.87 14.70
CA GLN A 59 -15.55 -15.27 13.37
C GLN A 59 -14.43 -14.24 13.21
N PHE A 60 -13.53 -14.49 12.26
CA PHE A 60 -12.38 -13.66 11.99
C PHE A 60 -12.46 -13.07 10.59
N ARG A 61 -12.16 -11.77 10.48
CA ARG A 61 -12.14 -11.03 9.21
C ARG A 61 -10.76 -10.44 8.96
N PHE A 62 -10.07 -10.95 7.94
CA PHE A 62 -8.79 -10.41 7.46
C PHE A 62 -8.78 -10.36 5.93
N ALA A 63 -8.08 -9.39 5.36
CA ALA A 63 -7.89 -9.27 3.90
C ALA A 63 -9.19 -9.42 3.09
N GLU A 64 -10.32 -8.91 3.63
CA GLU A 64 -11.67 -8.97 3.04
C GLU A 64 -12.34 -10.35 3.06
N GLN A 65 -11.67 -11.36 3.58
CA GLN A 65 -12.22 -12.67 3.80
C GLN A 65 -12.69 -12.82 5.24
N THR A 66 -13.90 -13.35 5.44
CA THR A 66 -14.45 -13.68 6.76
C THR A 66 -14.60 -15.19 6.87
N LEU A 67 -13.96 -15.78 7.87
CA LEU A 67 -14.09 -17.22 8.17
C LEU A 67 -14.61 -17.41 9.59
N THR A 68 -15.47 -18.42 9.77
CA THR A 68 -15.92 -18.88 11.08
C THR A 68 -15.19 -20.19 11.41
N LEU A 69 -14.36 -20.16 12.43
CA LEU A 69 -13.53 -21.29 12.85
C LEU A 69 -14.33 -22.17 13.81
N ARG A 70 -14.65 -23.39 13.41
CA ARG A 70 -15.52 -24.31 14.17
C ARG A 70 -14.74 -25.29 15.03
N GLU A 71 -13.48 -25.54 14.67
CA GLU A 71 -12.61 -26.43 15.40
C GLU A 71 -12.17 -25.80 16.74
N PRO A 72 -11.80 -26.61 17.74
CA PRO A 72 -11.27 -26.10 19.01
C PRO A 72 -9.94 -25.35 18.81
N PRO A 73 -9.68 -24.24 19.52
CA PRO A 73 -8.46 -23.47 19.36
C PRO A 73 -7.14 -24.22 19.67
N ASN A 74 -7.20 -25.34 20.36
CA ASN A 74 -6.04 -26.19 20.66
C ASN A 74 -5.76 -27.24 19.58
N THR A 75 -6.36 -27.10 18.40
CA THR A 75 -6.14 -27.99 17.24
C THR A 75 -5.47 -27.22 16.10
N GLU A 76 -4.65 -27.91 15.32
CA GLU A 76 -4.02 -27.35 14.11
C GLU A 76 -5.05 -26.85 13.09
N ALA A 77 -6.17 -27.57 12.94
CA ALA A 77 -7.23 -27.23 11.99
C ALA A 77 -7.89 -25.86 12.28
N PHE A 78 -7.90 -25.40 13.55
CA PHE A 78 -8.33 -24.03 13.87
C PHE A 78 -7.40 -22.98 13.28
N TRP A 79 -6.08 -23.23 13.34
CA TRP A 79 -5.06 -22.26 12.93
C TRP A 79 -4.67 -22.37 11.45
N GLN A 80 -5.04 -23.46 10.79
CA GLN A 80 -4.79 -23.71 9.36
C GLN A 80 -6.09 -24.07 8.61
N PRO A 81 -7.08 -23.17 8.55
CA PRO A 81 -8.31 -23.45 7.81
C PRO A 81 -7.99 -23.52 6.30
N ASN A 82 -8.53 -24.55 5.63
CA ASN A 82 -8.25 -24.88 4.23
C ASN A 82 -8.61 -23.75 3.25
N ASP A 83 -9.61 -22.94 3.59
CA ASP A 83 -10.13 -21.87 2.73
C ASP A 83 -9.43 -20.51 2.98
N ALA A 84 -8.44 -20.45 3.88
CA ALA A 84 -7.76 -19.20 4.21
C ALA A 84 -6.78 -18.79 3.12
N SER A 85 -6.85 -17.51 2.71
CA SER A 85 -5.84 -16.91 1.86
C SER A 85 -4.55 -16.63 2.64
N ASP A 86 -3.41 -16.48 1.94
CA ASP A 86 -2.11 -16.15 2.56
C ASP A 86 -2.21 -14.88 3.44
N ALA A 87 -2.92 -13.85 2.96
CA ALA A 87 -3.08 -12.61 3.70
C ALA A 87 -4.01 -12.77 4.92
N TRP A 88 -5.04 -13.60 4.82
CA TRP A 88 -5.91 -13.94 5.95
C TRP A 88 -5.14 -14.72 7.02
N TYR A 89 -4.36 -15.71 6.59
CA TYR A 89 -3.50 -16.52 7.46
C TYR A 89 -2.49 -15.63 8.22
N ALA A 90 -1.81 -14.72 7.50
CA ALA A 90 -0.92 -13.76 8.13
C ALA A 90 -1.64 -12.87 9.15
N GLY A 91 -2.87 -12.47 8.88
CA GLY A 91 -3.73 -11.71 9.79
C GLY A 91 -4.00 -12.47 11.09
N LEU A 92 -4.40 -13.73 11.00
CA LEU A 92 -4.67 -14.59 12.16
C LEU A 92 -3.44 -14.74 13.04
N HIS A 93 -2.29 -15.10 12.45
CA HIS A 93 -1.06 -15.42 13.17
C HIS A 93 -0.25 -14.21 13.66
N SER A 94 -0.59 -12.98 13.23
CA SER A 94 0.04 -11.75 13.74
C SER A 94 -0.58 -11.22 15.03
N PHE A 95 -1.75 -11.71 15.43
CA PHE A 95 -2.45 -11.33 16.68
C PHE A 95 -2.80 -9.85 16.81
N HIS A 96 -2.88 -9.10 15.71
CA HIS A 96 -3.32 -7.71 15.78
C HIS A 96 -4.80 -7.57 16.21
N TRP A 97 -5.60 -8.60 16.00
CA TRP A 97 -7.01 -8.70 16.39
C TRP A 97 -7.22 -8.73 17.92
N LEU A 98 -6.19 -8.93 18.73
CA LEU A 98 -6.27 -8.73 20.18
C LEU A 98 -6.69 -7.31 20.55
N ARG A 99 -6.44 -6.31 19.68
CA ARG A 99 -6.93 -4.94 19.86
C ARG A 99 -8.44 -4.87 19.79
N ASP A 100 -9.07 -5.70 18.95
CA ASP A 100 -10.52 -5.76 18.79
C ASP A 100 -11.17 -6.31 20.07
N LEU A 101 -10.61 -7.37 20.66
CA LEU A 101 -11.04 -7.89 21.95
C LEU A 101 -10.79 -6.88 23.07
N ARG A 102 -9.66 -6.13 23.05
CA ARG A 102 -9.41 -5.04 24.01
C ARG A 102 -10.46 -3.93 23.86
N ALA A 103 -10.82 -3.55 22.65
CA ALA A 103 -11.84 -2.53 22.39
C ALA A 103 -13.24 -2.97 22.83
N LEU A 104 -13.57 -4.26 22.70
CA LEU A 104 -14.80 -4.84 23.24
C LEU A 104 -14.80 -4.79 24.76
N GLY A 105 -13.66 -5.12 25.40
CA GLY A 105 -13.51 -5.09 26.85
C GLY A 105 -14.22 -6.22 27.59
N GLY A 106 -14.20 -6.13 28.92
CA GLY A 106 -14.85 -7.12 29.79
C GLY A 106 -14.02 -8.40 30.03
N ASP A 107 -14.51 -9.25 30.94
CA ASP A 107 -13.82 -10.48 31.33
C ASP A 107 -13.96 -11.58 30.26
N GLU A 108 -15.05 -11.57 29.52
CA GLU A 108 -15.28 -12.55 28.45
C GLU A 108 -14.26 -12.36 27.31
N ALA A 109 -14.07 -11.13 26.84
CA ALA A 109 -13.08 -10.81 25.82
C ALA A 109 -11.65 -11.18 26.29
N ARG A 110 -11.34 -10.93 27.56
CA ARG A 110 -10.05 -11.30 28.16
C ARG A 110 -9.86 -12.81 28.24
N ARG A 111 -10.90 -13.56 28.66
CA ARG A 111 -10.85 -15.03 28.68
C ARG A 111 -10.67 -15.59 27.27
N GLN A 112 -11.42 -15.08 26.29
CA GLN A 112 -11.28 -15.51 24.90
C GLN A 112 -9.88 -15.24 24.36
N ALA A 113 -9.30 -14.07 24.64
CA ALA A 113 -7.91 -13.75 24.25
C ALA A 113 -6.92 -14.79 24.80
N ARG A 114 -7.04 -15.17 26.09
CA ARG A 114 -6.20 -16.19 26.73
C ARG A 114 -6.41 -17.57 26.12
N THR A 115 -7.65 -17.97 25.90
CA THR A 115 -7.98 -19.26 25.26
C THR A 115 -7.36 -19.37 23.86
N LEU A 116 -7.47 -18.34 23.05
CA LEU A 116 -6.89 -18.32 21.72
C LEU A 116 -5.35 -18.31 21.74
N VAL A 117 -4.73 -17.54 22.64
CA VAL A 117 -3.26 -17.53 22.77
C VAL A 117 -2.73 -18.89 23.24
N LEU A 118 -3.38 -19.53 24.25
CA LEU A 118 -3.00 -20.88 24.68
C LEU A 118 -3.18 -21.91 23.57
N GLY A 119 -4.31 -21.84 22.86
CA GLY A 119 -4.57 -22.74 21.72
C GLY A 119 -3.48 -22.62 20.65
N TRP A 120 -3.06 -21.40 20.34
CA TRP A 120 -1.95 -21.17 19.41
C TRP A 120 -0.64 -21.76 19.94
N LEU A 121 -0.33 -21.59 21.22
CA LEU A 121 0.86 -22.15 21.85
C LEU A 121 0.87 -23.69 21.82
N CYS A 122 -0.29 -24.34 21.94
CA CYS A 122 -0.36 -25.79 21.82
C CYS A 122 0.06 -26.31 20.42
N CYS A 123 -0.23 -25.55 19.35
CA CYS A 123 0.00 -25.97 17.98
C CYS A 123 1.29 -25.39 17.36
N HIS A 124 1.71 -24.19 17.76
CA HIS A 124 2.75 -23.42 17.10
C HIS A 124 3.86 -22.91 18.04
N ALA A 125 4.07 -23.54 19.20
CA ALA A 125 5.17 -23.19 20.11
C ALA A 125 6.55 -23.43 19.47
N SER A 126 6.67 -24.40 18.59
CA SER A 126 7.85 -24.72 17.79
C SER A 126 7.77 -24.08 16.40
N TRP A 127 8.89 -24.00 15.70
CA TRP A 127 8.95 -23.43 14.36
C TRP A 127 7.98 -24.13 13.41
N ASN A 128 7.22 -23.33 12.69
CA ASN A 128 6.30 -23.75 11.63
C ASN A 128 6.45 -22.74 10.49
N GLY A 129 6.74 -23.18 9.28
CA GLY A 129 7.18 -22.35 8.14
C GLY A 129 6.37 -21.08 7.93
N ASP A 130 5.05 -21.20 7.86
CA ASP A 130 4.19 -20.07 7.54
C ASP A 130 3.94 -19.15 8.74
N SER A 131 3.56 -19.71 9.89
CA SER A 131 3.26 -18.92 11.10
C SER A 131 4.51 -18.30 11.73
N TRP A 132 5.71 -18.83 11.42
CA TRP A 132 7.00 -18.31 11.88
C TRP A 132 7.71 -17.44 10.84
N ALA A 133 7.04 -17.05 9.76
CA ALA A 133 7.59 -16.06 8.84
C ALA A 133 7.97 -14.77 9.59
N PRO A 134 9.17 -14.18 9.36
CA PRO A 134 9.73 -13.11 10.20
C PRO A 134 8.82 -11.90 10.42
N ALA A 135 8.04 -11.47 9.40
CA ALA A 135 7.10 -10.36 9.55
C ALA A 135 5.92 -10.73 10.47
N ILE A 136 5.41 -11.97 10.37
CA ILE A 136 4.33 -12.48 11.22
C ILE A 136 4.81 -12.60 12.67
N VAL A 137 5.99 -13.20 12.88
CA VAL A 137 6.60 -13.28 14.21
C VAL A 137 6.84 -11.88 14.78
N GLY A 138 7.37 -10.96 13.97
CA GLY A 138 7.63 -9.58 14.37
C GLY A 138 6.36 -8.86 14.85
N ALA A 139 5.28 -8.98 14.07
CA ALA A 139 3.97 -8.44 14.45
C ALA A 139 3.43 -9.08 15.75
N ARG A 140 3.48 -10.41 15.85
CA ARG A 140 2.98 -11.16 17.02
C ARG A 140 3.74 -10.81 18.30
N VAL A 141 5.06 -10.80 18.26
CA VAL A 141 5.89 -10.41 19.43
C VAL A 141 5.54 -9.00 19.89
N ALA A 142 5.45 -8.03 18.96
CA ALA A 142 5.08 -6.66 19.30
C ALA A 142 3.65 -6.56 19.87
N ASN A 143 2.68 -7.28 19.27
CA ASN A 143 1.29 -7.26 19.73
C ASN A 143 1.13 -7.93 21.11
N TRP A 144 1.79 -9.07 21.37
CA TRP A 144 1.70 -9.71 22.68
C TRP A 144 2.33 -8.86 23.79
N ILE A 145 3.46 -8.22 23.53
CA ILE A 145 4.12 -7.33 24.50
C ILE A 145 3.32 -6.03 24.67
N GLY A 146 2.89 -5.38 23.57
CA GLY A 146 2.16 -4.11 23.63
C GLY A 146 0.76 -4.22 24.23
N LEU A 147 0.14 -5.41 24.18
CA LEU A 147 -1.18 -5.69 24.78
C LEU A 147 -1.09 -6.45 26.10
N HIS A 148 0.09 -6.51 26.71
CA HIS A 148 0.37 -7.19 27.97
C HIS A 148 -0.71 -6.91 29.04
N ASP A 149 -1.05 -5.66 29.27
CA ASP A 149 -1.99 -5.26 30.35
C ASP A 149 -3.41 -5.75 30.10
N PHE A 150 -3.81 -5.95 28.84
CA PHE A 150 -5.14 -6.42 28.50
C PHE A 150 -5.36 -7.89 28.86
N PHE A 151 -4.48 -8.81 28.41
CA PHE A 151 -4.77 -10.25 28.52
C PHE A 151 -3.77 -11.02 29.37
N PHE A 152 -2.59 -10.48 29.63
CA PHE A 152 -1.45 -11.21 30.14
C PHE A 152 -1.10 -10.88 31.59
N ALA A 153 -1.08 -9.58 32.01
CA ALA A 153 -0.64 -9.14 33.32
C ALA A 153 -1.40 -9.81 34.47
N SER A 154 -2.70 -10.00 34.35
CA SER A 154 -3.58 -10.61 35.36
C SER A 154 -3.84 -12.10 35.17
N ALA A 155 -3.02 -12.79 34.34
CA ALA A 155 -3.12 -14.23 34.15
C ALA A 155 -2.39 -15.01 35.22
N ASP A 156 -2.71 -16.31 35.38
CA ASP A 156 -1.99 -17.20 36.26
C ASP A 156 -0.53 -17.40 35.82
N GLU A 157 0.29 -17.97 36.73
CA GLU A 157 1.72 -18.18 36.50
C GLU A 157 2.00 -19.14 35.34
N GLY A 158 1.19 -20.18 35.16
CA GLY A 158 1.37 -21.16 34.10
C GLY A 158 1.18 -20.52 32.73
N PHE A 159 0.12 -19.73 32.54
CA PHE A 159 -0.12 -18.98 31.32
C PHE A 159 1.04 -18.00 31.04
N ARG A 160 1.44 -17.22 32.06
CA ARG A 160 2.54 -16.24 31.90
C ARG A 160 3.84 -16.93 31.51
N PHE A 161 4.16 -18.07 32.16
CA PHE A 161 5.35 -18.85 31.80
C PHE A 161 5.35 -19.29 30.33
N CYS A 162 4.26 -19.87 29.84
CA CYS A 162 4.15 -20.34 28.46
C CYS A 162 4.31 -19.17 27.45
N VAL A 163 3.68 -18.02 27.71
CA VAL A 163 3.80 -16.84 26.83
C VAL A 163 5.20 -16.27 26.86
N PHE A 164 5.85 -16.16 28.02
CA PHE A 164 7.23 -15.65 28.11
C PHE A 164 8.24 -16.59 27.46
N ASP A 165 8.09 -17.90 27.60
CA ASP A 165 8.95 -18.86 26.93
C ASP A 165 8.83 -18.69 25.41
N SER A 166 7.62 -18.66 24.90
CA SER A 166 7.35 -18.46 23.46
C SER A 166 7.89 -17.13 22.94
N LEU A 167 7.70 -16.01 23.66
CA LEU A 167 8.27 -14.71 23.31
C LEU A 167 9.81 -14.76 23.23
N GLY A 168 10.44 -15.45 24.17
CA GLY A 168 11.89 -15.67 24.16
C GLY A 168 12.34 -16.45 22.93
N ARG A 169 11.67 -17.56 22.60
CA ARG A 169 11.95 -18.42 21.42
C ARG A 169 11.76 -17.64 20.12
N GLN A 170 10.65 -16.93 19.96
CA GLN A 170 10.34 -16.10 18.79
C GLN A 170 11.37 -14.97 18.61
N THR A 171 11.78 -14.30 19.68
CA THR A 171 12.82 -13.27 19.61
C THR A 171 14.17 -13.83 19.18
N ARG A 172 14.57 -15.02 19.71
CA ARG A 172 15.79 -15.70 19.28
C ARG A 172 15.73 -16.16 17.83
N HIS A 173 14.55 -16.57 17.35
CA HIS A 173 14.33 -16.86 15.93
C HIS A 173 14.56 -15.61 15.07
N LEU A 174 13.86 -14.51 15.36
CA LEU A 174 14.04 -13.23 14.63
C LEU A 174 15.49 -12.79 14.58
N ARG A 175 16.21 -12.90 15.71
CA ARG A 175 17.63 -12.54 15.79
C ARG A 175 18.49 -13.32 14.79
N ARG A 176 18.16 -14.59 14.50
CA ARG A 176 18.89 -15.45 13.58
C ARG A 176 18.56 -15.22 12.12
N VAL A 177 17.28 -15.01 11.82
CA VAL A 177 16.81 -14.96 10.42
C VAL A 177 16.86 -13.56 9.81
N LEU A 178 16.93 -12.49 10.63
CA LEU A 178 16.90 -11.11 10.12
C LEU A 178 18.16 -10.62 9.39
N PRO A 179 19.37 -11.22 9.51
CA PRO A 179 20.47 -10.86 8.62
C PRO A 179 20.18 -11.16 7.14
N ASP A 180 19.23 -12.05 6.83
CA ASP A 180 18.96 -12.55 5.49
C ASP A 180 17.70 -11.96 4.84
N HIS A 181 17.90 -11.01 3.90
CA HIS A 181 17.20 -10.87 2.61
C HIS A 181 15.77 -10.37 2.52
N LYS A 182 15.08 -9.95 3.60
CA LYS A 182 13.79 -9.27 3.41
C LYS A 182 13.98 -7.78 3.18
N ARG A 183 13.06 -7.16 2.45
CA ARG A 183 13.03 -5.74 2.12
C ARG A 183 11.60 -5.21 2.30
N GLY A 184 11.47 -3.90 2.34
CA GLY A 184 10.19 -3.22 2.42
C GLY A 184 9.53 -3.36 3.80
N ALA A 185 8.26 -3.05 3.86
CA ALA A 185 7.47 -3.03 5.10
C ALA A 185 7.59 -4.31 5.94
N ALA A 186 7.71 -5.49 5.30
CA ALA A 186 7.84 -6.76 5.98
C ALA A 186 9.12 -6.87 6.83
N LEU A 187 10.24 -6.30 6.36
CA LEU A 187 11.48 -6.22 7.12
C LEU A 187 11.32 -5.28 8.32
N ILE A 188 10.70 -4.12 8.13
CA ILE A 188 10.47 -3.14 9.22
C ILE A 188 9.60 -3.74 10.31
N THR A 189 8.52 -4.47 9.95
CA THR A 189 7.69 -5.18 10.92
C THR A 189 8.47 -6.26 11.68
N ALA A 190 9.37 -6.98 11.02
CA ALA A 190 10.23 -7.96 11.68
C ALA A 190 11.25 -7.29 12.64
N ILE A 191 11.84 -6.16 12.24
CA ILE A 191 12.72 -5.34 13.09
C ILE A 191 11.94 -4.81 14.31
N LYS A 192 10.66 -4.40 14.15
CA LYS A 192 9.80 -4.00 15.26
C LYS A 192 9.70 -5.11 16.30
N GLY A 193 9.40 -6.34 15.89
CA GLY A 193 9.34 -7.48 16.82
C GLY A 193 10.66 -7.76 17.51
N LEU A 194 11.79 -7.67 16.78
CA LEU A 194 13.12 -7.83 17.38
C LEU A 194 13.43 -6.72 18.38
N ALA A 195 12.99 -5.48 18.13
CA ALA A 195 13.15 -4.36 19.07
C ALA A 195 12.32 -4.57 20.34
N TYR A 196 11.05 -4.98 20.19
CA TYR A 196 10.19 -5.30 21.33
C TYR A 196 10.75 -6.45 22.16
N GLY A 197 11.09 -7.58 21.54
CA GLY A 197 11.69 -8.73 22.23
C GLY A 197 13.05 -8.41 22.85
N GLY A 198 13.87 -7.61 22.17
CA GLY A 198 15.21 -7.24 22.64
C GLY A 198 15.23 -6.25 23.81
N LEU A 199 14.27 -5.31 23.84
CA LEU A 199 14.22 -4.25 24.86
C LEU A 199 13.29 -4.57 26.02
N CYS A 200 12.23 -5.37 25.78
CA CYS A 200 11.24 -5.69 26.82
C CYS A 200 11.55 -6.99 27.58
N LEU A 201 12.30 -7.95 26.99
CA LEU A 201 12.69 -9.18 27.65
C LEU A 201 14.11 -9.03 28.25
N PRO A 202 14.28 -9.16 29.58
CA PRO A 202 15.52 -8.79 30.29
C PRO A 202 16.81 -9.44 29.80
N GLN A 203 16.74 -10.60 29.14
CA GLN A 203 17.92 -11.40 28.75
C GLN A 203 18.37 -11.18 27.30
N ASN A 204 17.73 -10.29 26.54
CA ASN A 204 17.95 -10.15 25.11
C ASN A 204 18.72 -8.87 24.71
N GLN A 205 19.51 -8.29 25.62
CA GLN A 205 20.25 -7.04 25.37
C GLN A 205 21.16 -7.09 24.11
N GLY A 206 21.67 -8.28 23.74
CA GLY A 206 22.43 -8.45 22.51
C GLY A 206 21.67 -8.18 21.20
N CYS A 207 20.32 -8.06 21.24
CA CYS A 207 19.51 -7.69 20.09
C CYS A 207 19.62 -6.19 19.73
N LEU A 208 19.94 -5.33 20.69
CA LEU A 208 19.96 -3.88 20.49
C LEU A 208 20.91 -3.42 19.40
N THR A 209 22.15 -3.96 19.40
CA THR A 209 23.14 -3.65 18.37
C THR A 209 22.66 -4.05 16.98
N GLN A 210 22.02 -5.22 16.87
CA GLN A 210 21.47 -5.70 15.62
C GLN A 210 20.29 -4.86 15.15
N VAL A 211 19.37 -4.50 16.05
CA VAL A 211 18.23 -3.59 15.75
C VAL A 211 18.74 -2.26 15.23
N ARG A 212 19.71 -1.63 15.91
CA ARG A 212 20.29 -0.34 15.48
C ARG A 212 20.92 -0.45 14.08
N ARG A 213 21.71 -1.51 13.83
CA ARG A 213 22.31 -1.75 12.51
C ARG A 213 21.27 -1.95 11.42
N LEU A 214 20.25 -2.78 11.66
CA LEU A 214 19.18 -3.05 10.69
C LEU A 214 18.37 -1.79 10.39
N LEU A 215 18.01 -1.01 11.41
CA LEU A 215 17.33 0.28 11.23
C LEU A 215 18.18 1.24 10.39
N ASP A 216 19.48 1.35 10.71
CA ASP A 216 20.38 2.25 9.98
C ASP A 216 20.46 1.91 8.49
N GLN A 217 20.58 0.62 8.16
CA GLN A 217 20.64 0.13 6.78
C GLN A 217 19.30 0.28 6.06
N THR A 218 18.19 -0.14 6.69
CA THR A 218 16.87 -0.15 6.07
C THR A 218 16.33 1.26 5.84
N LEU A 219 16.40 2.13 6.85
CA LEU A 219 15.89 3.50 6.75
C LEU A 219 16.67 4.35 5.75
N GLY A 220 17.97 4.06 5.55
CA GLY A 220 18.80 4.75 4.57
C GLY A 220 18.45 4.43 3.11
N VAL A 221 17.78 3.28 2.86
CA VAL A 221 17.40 2.83 1.52
C VAL A 221 15.91 3.03 1.26
N GLU A 222 15.06 2.75 2.26
CA GLU A 222 13.62 2.63 2.06
C GLU A 222 12.85 3.93 2.32
N ILE A 223 13.43 4.87 3.09
CA ILE A 223 12.82 6.19 3.32
C ILE A 223 13.55 7.24 2.48
N LEU A 224 12.88 7.72 1.46
CA LEU A 224 13.39 8.70 0.50
C LEU A 224 13.70 10.05 1.17
N ALA A 225 14.42 10.93 0.47
CA ALA A 225 14.86 12.20 1.04
C ALA A 225 13.68 13.11 1.43
N ASP A 226 12.59 13.08 0.68
CA ASP A 226 11.33 13.78 0.96
C ASP A 226 10.42 13.07 1.97
N GLY A 227 10.85 11.93 2.52
CA GLY A 227 10.12 11.13 3.49
C GLY A 227 9.19 10.10 2.89
N GLY A 228 9.05 10.01 1.58
CA GLY A 228 8.29 8.96 0.92
C GLY A 228 8.87 7.57 1.21
N HIS A 229 8.02 6.52 1.23
CA HIS A 229 8.49 5.14 1.24
C HIS A 229 8.76 4.66 -0.19
N ILE A 230 9.84 3.91 -0.40
CA ILE A 230 10.31 3.47 -1.73
C ILE A 230 9.26 2.64 -2.51
N GLU A 231 8.33 1.97 -1.84
CA GLU A 231 7.23 1.25 -2.48
C GLU A 231 6.17 2.19 -3.10
N ARG A 232 6.25 3.50 -2.86
CA ARG A 232 5.34 4.53 -3.40
C ARG A 232 3.85 4.18 -3.22
N ASN A 233 3.54 3.38 -2.21
CA ASN A 233 2.20 2.95 -1.85
C ASN A 233 1.76 3.66 -0.55
N PRO A 234 0.66 4.45 -0.57
CA PRO A 234 0.23 5.23 0.59
C PRO A 234 -0.14 4.38 1.82
N SER A 235 -0.77 3.22 1.63
CA SER A 235 -1.11 2.30 2.72
C SER A 235 0.14 1.68 3.36
N ILE A 236 1.13 1.32 2.55
CA ILE A 236 2.42 0.83 3.05
C ILE A 236 3.17 1.93 3.80
N HIS A 237 3.15 3.15 3.28
CA HIS A 237 3.74 4.31 3.97
C HIS A 237 3.13 4.50 5.36
N LEU A 238 1.80 4.44 5.48
CA LEU A 238 1.09 4.51 6.77
C LEU A 238 1.50 3.37 7.71
N ALA A 239 1.55 2.13 7.22
CA ALA A 239 1.93 0.95 8.01
C ALA A 239 3.37 1.04 8.51
N VAL A 240 4.31 1.46 7.65
CA VAL A 240 5.72 1.64 8.01
C VAL A 240 5.88 2.76 9.04
N LEU A 241 5.25 3.92 8.84
CA LEU A 241 5.31 5.01 9.82
C LEU A 241 4.80 4.56 11.19
N ARG A 242 3.70 3.80 11.23
CA ARG A 242 3.17 3.20 12.46
C ARG A 242 4.18 2.27 13.14
N ASP A 243 4.83 1.39 12.37
CA ASP A 243 5.83 0.47 12.91
C ASP A 243 7.07 1.22 13.44
N LEU A 244 7.50 2.31 12.78
CA LEU A 244 8.60 3.14 13.25
C LEU A 244 8.24 3.91 14.54
N ILE A 245 7.00 4.38 14.67
CA ILE A 245 6.50 4.99 15.91
C ILE A 245 6.51 3.97 17.05
N ASP A 246 6.07 2.73 16.81
CA ASP A 246 6.13 1.64 17.78
C ASP A 246 7.57 1.36 18.22
N ILE A 247 8.52 1.27 17.29
CA ILE A 247 9.94 1.09 17.59
C ILE A 247 10.46 2.26 18.44
N ARG A 248 10.16 3.50 18.07
CA ARG A 248 10.52 4.68 18.88
C ARG A 248 9.97 4.60 20.32
N SER A 249 8.71 4.19 20.43
CA SER A 249 8.03 4.06 21.74
C SER A 249 8.73 3.05 22.63
N VAL A 250 9.09 1.86 22.12
CA VAL A 250 9.75 0.84 22.94
C VAL A 250 11.15 1.27 23.38
N PHE A 251 11.92 2.00 22.55
CA PHE A 251 13.20 2.59 22.98
C PHE A 251 13.01 3.58 24.13
N ARG A 252 12.00 4.46 24.05
CA ARG A 252 11.70 5.46 25.09
C ARG A 252 11.31 4.80 26.41
N VAL A 253 10.40 3.82 26.37
CA VAL A 253 9.93 3.11 27.59
C VAL A 253 11.04 2.29 28.22
N ALA A 254 11.90 1.66 27.42
CA ALA A 254 13.09 0.96 27.91
C ALA A 254 14.22 1.91 28.40
N ARG A 255 14.03 3.23 28.28
CA ARG A 255 15.03 4.26 28.63
C ARG A 255 16.36 4.09 27.87
N VAL A 256 16.28 3.66 26.63
CA VAL A 256 17.42 3.52 25.72
C VAL A 256 17.37 4.66 24.72
N GLU A 257 18.52 5.21 24.38
CA GLU A 257 18.62 6.28 23.39
C GLU A 257 18.04 5.85 22.03
N VAL A 258 17.10 6.66 21.52
CA VAL A 258 16.45 6.44 20.21
C VAL A 258 17.43 6.79 19.10
N PRO A 259 17.66 5.91 18.11
CA PRO A 259 18.52 6.23 16.98
C PRO A 259 18.08 7.49 16.23
N ALA A 260 19.02 8.41 15.95
CA ALA A 260 18.71 9.68 15.27
C ALA A 260 18.08 9.46 13.88
N LYS A 261 18.52 8.44 13.13
CA LYS A 261 17.91 8.08 11.83
C LYS A 261 16.43 7.68 11.97
N LEU A 262 16.04 7.02 13.07
CA LEU A 262 14.64 6.66 13.32
C LEU A 262 13.80 7.91 13.58
N ILE A 263 14.29 8.85 14.39
CA ILE A 263 13.61 10.13 14.63
C ILE A 263 13.45 10.88 13.31
N ASN A 264 14.53 11.04 12.56
CA ASN A 264 14.55 11.76 11.28
C ASN A 264 13.62 11.09 10.22
N ALA A 265 13.51 9.75 10.23
CA ALA A 265 12.61 9.04 9.33
C ALA A 265 11.15 9.36 9.67
N ILE A 266 10.75 9.28 10.95
CA ILE A 266 9.38 9.62 11.39
C ILE A 266 9.06 11.09 11.06
N ASP A 267 9.99 12.01 11.31
CA ASP A 267 9.80 13.44 11.06
C ASP A 267 9.59 13.75 9.58
N ARG A 268 10.28 13.06 8.68
CA ARG A 268 10.11 13.21 7.22
C ARG A 268 8.89 12.47 6.68
N MET A 269 8.58 11.28 7.17
CA MET A 269 7.43 10.50 6.72
C MET A 269 6.09 11.15 7.09
N THR A 270 6.03 11.88 8.19
CA THR A 270 4.80 12.52 8.66
C THR A 270 4.25 13.58 7.68
N PRO A 271 5.03 14.56 7.19
CA PRO A 271 4.56 15.50 6.16
C PRO A 271 4.28 14.81 4.82
N ALA A 272 5.00 13.74 4.46
CA ALA A 272 4.72 12.94 3.27
C ALA A 272 3.37 12.19 3.38
N LEU A 273 3.02 11.67 4.57
CA LEU A 273 1.69 11.10 4.81
C LEU A 273 0.58 12.15 4.64
N ARG A 274 0.78 13.36 5.19
CA ARG A 274 -0.18 14.47 5.03
C ARG A 274 -0.33 14.89 3.56
N PHE A 275 0.75 14.82 2.78
CA PHE A 275 0.76 15.12 1.35
C PHE A 275 -0.15 14.16 0.56
N MET A 276 -0.18 12.88 0.92
CA MET A 276 -0.97 11.83 0.24
C MET A 276 -2.44 11.77 0.68
N ARG A 277 -2.94 12.76 1.43
CA ARG A 277 -4.32 12.77 1.93
C ARG A 277 -5.21 13.68 1.11
N HIS A 278 -6.44 13.23 0.88
CA HIS A 278 -7.55 14.08 0.44
C HIS A 278 -8.16 14.87 1.59
N GLY A 279 -9.08 15.76 1.28
CA GLY A 279 -9.77 16.60 2.27
C GLY A 279 -10.75 15.84 3.17
N ASP A 280 -11.14 14.62 2.83
CA ASP A 280 -11.90 13.69 3.66
C ASP A 280 -11.05 13.04 4.76
N GLY A 281 -9.73 13.18 4.67
CA GLY A 281 -8.77 12.61 5.60
C GLY A 281 -8.20 11.26 5.19
N SER A 282 -8.73 10.63 4.13
CA SER A 282 -8.26 9.34 3.61
C SER A 282 -7.15 9.50 2.58
N LEU A 283 -6.46 8.40 2.22
CA LEU A 283 -5.30 8.39 1.33
C LEU A 283 -5.69 8.28 -0.15
N VAL A 284 -4.77 8.70 -1.03
CA VAL A 284 -4.84 8.46 -2.48
C VAL A 284 -4.62 6.99 -2.82
N LEU A 285 -5.15 6.53 -3.96
CA LEU A 285 -5.18 5.12 -4.38
C LEU A 285 -4.10 4.79 -5.41
N PHE A 286 -2.83 5.13 -5.13
CA PHE A 286 -1.71 4.83 -6.03
C PHE A 286 -0.98 3.53 -5.64
N ASN A 287 -0.47 2.82 -6.64
CA ASN A 287 0.42 1.66 -6.48
C ASN A 287 -0.12 0.61 -5.48
N GLY A 288 -1.41 0.28 -5.57
CA GLY A 288 -2.06 -0.67 -4.70
C GLY A 288 -2.43 -0.12 -3.32
N GLY A 289 -2.38 1.21 -3.14
CA GLY A 289 -2.89 1.92 -1.97
C GLY A 289 -4.41 1.83 -1.83
N ARG A 290 -4.90 2.12 -0.63
CA ARG A 290 -6.32 2.17 -0.25
C ARG A 290 -6.59 3.46 0.51
N GLU A 291 -7.86 3.83 0.64
CA GLU A 291 -8.25 5.04 1.40
C GLU A 291 -7.73 5.04 2.84
N GLU A 292 -7.73 3.87 3.47
CA GLU A 292 -7.48 3.68 4.89
C GLU A 292 -8.49 4.46 5.77
N ASP A 293 -8.56 4.09 7.04
CA ASP A 293 -9.47 4.75 7.99
C ASP A 293 -8.91 6.12 8.40
N PRO A 294 -9.62 7.23 8.17
CA PRO A 294 -9.19 8.56 8.61
C PRO A 294 -8.89 8.65 10.10
N ALA A 295 -9.62 7.92 10.95
CA ALA A 295 -9.38 7.92 12.39
C ALA A 295 -8.05 7.24 12.75
N LEU A 296 -7.70 6.16 12.05
CA LEU A 296 -6.39 5.53 12.19
C LEU A 296 -5.28 6.48 11.72
N ILE A 297 -5.46 7.14 10.56
CA ILE A 297 -4.49 8.09 10.02
C ILE A 297 -4.25 9.24 11.00
N GLU A 298 -5.32 9.84 11.57
CA GLU A 298 -5.20 10.89 12.59
C GLU A 298 -4.48 10.40 13.84
N THR A 299 -4.77 9.17 14.28
CA THR A 299 -4.06 8.56 15.41
C THR A 299 -2.57 8.42 15.13
N VAL A 300 -2.19 7.95 13.94
CA VAL A 300 -0.78 7.83 13.53
C VAL A 300 -0.10 9.21 13.49
N LEU A 301 -0.75 10.21 12.92
CA LEU A 301 -0.24 11.59 12.87
C LEU A 301 -0.08 12.20 14.27
N ALA A 302 -1.01 11.92 15.19
CA ALA A 302 -0.92 12.36 16.59
C ALA A 302 0.24 11.66 17.31
N GLN A 303 0.40 10.34 17.13
CA GLN A 303 1.48 9.57 17.73
C GLN A 303 2.86 9.90 17.12
N ALA A 304 2.92 10.37 15.88
CA ALA A 304 4.17 10.84 15.27
C ALA A 304 4.76 12.06 16.01
N ASP A 305 3.93 12.82 16.73
CA ASP A 305 4.32 14.01 17.51
C ASP A 305 5.00 15.10 16.65
N SER A 306 4.52 15.23 15.39
CA SER A 306 5.04 16.20 14.43
C SER A 306 3.94 17.16 13.97
N ARG A 307 4.18 18.47 14.16
CA ARG A 307 3.29 19.55 13.69
C ARG A 307 3.58 20.01 12.27
N SER A 308 4.31 19.21 11.50
CA SER A 308 4.69 19.55 10.12
C SER A 308 3.47 19.75 9.22
N ARG A 309 3.57 20.72 8.29
CA ARG A 309 2.59 20.90 7.21
C ARG A 309 2.79 19.84 6.13
N PRO A 310 1.77 19.57 5.27
CA PRO A 310 1.99 18.79 4.06
C PRO A 310 3.12 19.35 3.22
N LEU A 311 3.85 18.49 2.53
CA LEU A 311 4.83 18.92 1.54
C LEU A 311 4.14 19.68 0.41
N ARG A 312 4.83 20.64 -0.21
CA ARG A 312 4.35 21.28 -1.46
C ARG A 312 4.63 20.40 -2.67
N THR A 313 5.79 19.75 -2.67
CA THR A 313 6.26 18.83 -3.71
C THR A 313 6.93 17.63 -3.08
N ALA A 314 6.92 16.49 -3.75
CA ALA A 314 7.55 15.25 -3.31
C ALA A 314 8.39 14.65 -4.47
N PRO A 315 9.55 15.27 -4.79
CA PRO A 315 10.33 14.96 -5.99
C PRO A 315 10.93 13.55 -6.00
N GLU A 316 11.25 12.98 -4.84
CA GLU A 316 11.77 11.61 -4.73
C GLU A 316 10.63 10.58 -4.72
N LEU A 317 9.52 10.88 -4.03
CA LEU A 317 8.29 10.09 -4.07
C LEU A 317 7.62 10.16 -5.45
N ARG A 318 7.94 11.23 -6.23
CA ARG A 318 7.39 11.44 -7.57
C ARG A 318 5.86 11.50 -7.63
N PHE A 319 5.27 12.09 -6.61
CA PHE A 319 3.88 12.52 -6.63
C PHE A 319 3.82 14.04 -6.66
N GLU A 320 2.86 14.58 -7.41
CA GLU A 320 2.60 16.01 -7.47
C GLU A 320 1.25 16.33 -6.81
N ARG A 321 1.20 17.46 -6.09
CA ARG A 321 0.01 17.93 -5.41
C ARG A 321 -0.30 19.35 -5.82
N LEU A 322 -1.46 19.56 -6.45
CA LEU A 322 -1.97 20.86 -6.83
C LEU A 322 -3.13 21.20 -5.88
N HIS A 323 -3.14 22.41 -5.36
CA HIS A 323 -4.17 22.87 -4.43
C HIS A 323 -4.58 24.30 -4.79
N GLY A 324 -5.85 24.50 -5.16
CA GLY A 324 -6.46 25.78 -5.44
C GLY A 324 -7.80 25.88 -4.70
N GLY A 325 -8.02 26.92 -3.92
CA GLY A 325 -9.25 27.08 -3.13
C GLY A 325 -9.59 25.83 -2.29
N ARG A 326 -10.66 25.13 -2.66
CA ARG A 326 -11.05 23.85 -2.04
C ARG A 326 -10.70 22.63 -2.88
N ALA A 327 -10.22 22.84 -4.10
CA ALA A 327 -9.84 21.79 -5.03
C ALA A 327 -8.43 21.24 -4.71
N LEU A 328 -8.30 19.94 -4.86
CA LEU A 328 -7.07 19.21 -4.67
C LEU A 328 -6.91 18.16 -5.75
N VAL A 329 -5.79 18.21 -6.46
CA VAL A 329 -5.36 17.17 -7.41
C VAL A 329 -4.08 16.53 -6.90
N VAL A 330 -4.02 15.19 -6.94
CA VAL A 330 -2.77 14.45 -6.70
C VAL A 330 -2.49 13.59 -7.93
N LEU A 331 -1.29 13.70 -8.48
CA LEU A 331 -0.83 13.02 -9.69
C LEU A 331 0.32 12.07 -9.38
N ASP A 332 0.28 10.84 -9.90
CA ASP A 332 1.43 9.94 -9.93
C ASP A 332 2.35 10.27 -11.12
N ALA A 333 3.35 11.12 -10.89
CA ALA A 333 4.30 11.61 -11.88
C ALA A 333 5.62 10.81 -11.90
N GLY A 334 5.59 9.52 -11.53
CA GLY A 334 6.79 8.70 -11.47
C GLY A 334 6.64 7.30 -12.06
N PRO A 335 7.76 6.61 -12.31
CA PRO A 335 7.72 5.21 -12.69
C PRO A 335 7.22 4.36 -11.51
N PRO A 336 6.70 3.14 -11.76
CA PRO A 336 6.45 2.18 -10.69
C PRO A 336 7.68 1.97 -9.78
N PRO A 337 7.50 1.54 -8.52
CA PRO A 337 8.59 1.25 -7.61
C PRO A 337 9.66 0.32 -8.21
N PRO A 338 10.93 0.43 -7.77
CA PRO A 338 12.02 -0.36 -8.34
C PRO A 338 11.88 -1.86 -8.04
N PRO A 339 12.54 -2.74 -8.83
CA PRO A 339 12.53 -4.18 -8.60
C PRO A 339 12.89 -4.56 -7.15
N GLY A 340 12.10 -5.48 -6.58
CA GLY A 340 12.20 -5.88 -5.17
C GLY A 340 11.29 -5.09 -4.22
N TYR A 341 10.76 -3.94 -4.66
CA TYR A 341 9.79 -3.11 -3.95
C TYR A 341 8.48 -2.93 -4.72
N ASN A 342 8.37 -3.52 -5.91
CA ASN A 342 7.29 -3.33 -6.86
C ASN A 342 6.18 -4.39 -6.81
N ARG A 343 6.17 -5.24 -5.80
CA ARG A 343 5.20 -6.36 -5.75
C ARG A 343 3.74 -5.91 -5.73
N ARG A 344 3.46 -4.72 -5.20
CA ARG A 344 2.12 -4.12 -5.14
C ARG A 344 1.92 -3.02 -6.17
N ALA A 345 2.92 -2.77 -7.01
CA ALA A 345 2.88 -1.69 -7.99
C ALA A 345 1.78 -1.90 -9.03
N HIS A 346 1.25 -0.79 -9.51
CA HIS A 346 0.27 -0.73 -10.58
C HIS A 346 0.85 -0.05 -11.83
N ALA A 347 0.27 -0.32 -12.99
CA ALA A 347 0.59 0.34 -14.25
C ALA A 347 -0.19 1.68 -14.37
N GLY A 348 -0.10 2.52 -13.34
CA GLY A 348 -0.89 3.76 -13.19
C GLY A 348 -0.09 5.05 -13.41
N THR A 349 1.06 5.02 -14.08
CA THR A 349 1.87 6.22 -14.35
C THR A 349 1.05 7.31 -15.03
N LEU A 350 1.13 8.54 -14.54
CA LEU A 350 0.35 9.74 -14.89
C LEU A 350 -1.15 9.64 -14.59
N SER A 351 -1.59 8.68 -13.76
CA SER A 351 -2.94 8.74 -13.21
C SER A 351 -3.04 9.83 -12.13
N PHE A 352 -4.23 10.40 -11.97
CA PHE A 352 -4.48 11.40 -10.95
C PHE A 352 -5.79 11.15 -10.20
N GLU A 353 -5.90 11.78 -9.05
CA GLU A 353 -7.14 11.87 -8.26
C GLU A 353 -7.49 13.33 -8.02
N PHE A 354 -8.79 13.63 -8.05
CA PHE A 354 -9.33 14.97 -7.89
C PHE A 354 -10.42 14.99 -6.82
N SER A 355 -10.29 15.90 -5.87
CA SER A 355 -11.29 16.12 -4.81
C SER A 355 -11.53 17.60 -4.54
N VAL A 356 -12.70 17.92 -3.99
CA VAL A 356 -13.10 19.28 -3.63
C VAL A 356 -13.62 19.30 -2.20
N GLY A 357 -12.90 19.96 -1.31
CA GLY A 357 -13.18 19.87 0.13
C GLY A 357 -13.06 18.42 0.60
N ARG A 358 -14.15 17.84 1.09
CA ARG A 358 -14.20 16.46 1.58
C ARG A 358 -14.75 15.46 0.55
N GLU A 359 -15.03 15.88 -0.66
CA GLU A 359 -15.69 15.07 -1.68
C GLU A 359 -14.70 14.71 -2.79
N ARG A 360 -14.56 13.42 -3.09
CA ARG A 360 -13.78 12.93 -4.21
C ARG A 360 -14.62 12.93 -5.46
N LEU A 361 -14.09 13.44 -6.55
CA LEU A 361 -14.72 13.44 -7.87
C LEU A 361 -14.11 12.37 -8.75
N VAL A 362 -12.80 12.48 -9.03
CA VAL A 362 -12.03 11.51 -9.84
C VAL A 362 -11.12 10.72 -8.91
N THR A 363 -11.10 9.41 -9.08
CA THR A 363 -10.30 8.47 -8.30
C THR A 363 -9.63 7.45 -9.21
N ASN A 364 -8.87 6.53 -8.64
CA ASN A 364 -8.51 5.26 -9.27
C ASN A 364 -9.42 4.14 -8.74
N CYS A 365 -9.45 2.97 -9.38
CA CYS A 365 -10.32 1.87 -8.94
C CYS A 365 -9.92 1.27 -7.60
N GLY A 366 -8.71 1.54 -7.08
CA GLY A 366 -8.19 0.98 -5.85
C GLY A 366 -7.47 -0.36 -6.05
N SER A 367 -7.48 -1.24 -5.05
CA SER A 367 -6.67 -2.46 -5.06
C SER A 367 -7.35 -3.66 -4.40
N HIS A 368 -6.84 -4.86 -4.66
CA HIS A 368 -7.19 -6.08 -3.94
C HIS A 368 -5.96 -6.59 -3.14
N PRO A 369 -6.12 -6.93 -1.85
CA PRO A 369 -5.01 -7.32 -0.99
C PRO A 369 -4.41 -8.69 -1.36
N GLU A 370 -5.18 -9.58 -1.97
CA GLU A 370 -4.81 -10.95 -2.26
C GLU A 370 -4.26 -11.09 -3.68
N PHE A 371 -2.99 -11.51 -3.80
CA PHE A 371 -2.30 -11.62 -5.10
C PHE A 371 -2.86 -12.73 -6.01
N SER A 372 -3.43 -13.79 -5.43
CA SER A 372 -4.04 -14.90 -6.18
C SER A 372 -5.42 -14.56 -6.73
N ASN A 373 -6.04 -13.47 -6.26
CA ASN A 373 -7.36 -13.07 -6.70
C ASN A 373 -7.29 -12.37 -8.07
N PRO A 374 -8.14 -12.72 -9.06
CA PRO A 374 -8.15 -12.06 -10.37
C PRO A 374 -8.31 -10.53 -10.32
N TRP A 375 -9.02 -10.01 -9.31
CA TRP A 375 -9.15 -8.57 -9.10
C TRP A 375 -7.82 -7.87 -8.85
N HIS A 376 -6.84 -8.55 -8.23
CA HIS A 376 -5.52 -7.96 -8.02
C HIS A 376 -4.86 -7.57 -9.35
N THR A 377 -4.85 -8.48 -10.31
CA THR A 377 -4.27 -8.24 -11.65
C THR A 377 -5.07 -7.21 -12.44
N ALA A 378 -6.41 -7.30 -12.41
CA ALA A 378 -7.28 -6.37 -13.13
C ALA A 378 -7.11 -4.93 -12.63
N LEU A 379 -7.08 -4.73 -11.30
CA LEU A 379 -6.93 -3.41 -10.69
C LEU A 379 -5.51 -2.83 -10.81
N ALA A 380 -4.50 -3.67 -11.05
CA ALA A 380 -3.14 -3.21 -11.31
C ALA A 380 -2.93 -2.71 -12.75
N GLY A 381 -3.85 -2.99 -13.68
CA GLY A 381 -3.79 -2.57 -15.07
C GLY A 381 -4.04 -1.07 -15.26
N THR A 382 -3.55 -0.51 -16.36
CA THR A 382 -3.69 0.92 -16.68
C THR A 382 -5.14 1.33 -16.81
N ALA A 383 -6.01 0.47 -17.37
CA ALA A 383 -7.43 0.74 -17.52
C ALA A 383 -8.20 0.92 -16.20
N ALA A 384 -7.62 0.52 -15.04
CA ALA A 384 -8.18 0.75 -13.71
C ALA A 384 -7.72 2.09 -13.08
N HIS A 385 -7.07 2.94 -13.86
CA HIS A 385 -6.51 4.22 -13.40
C HIS A 385 -7.01 5.36 -14.28
N SER A 386 -7.11 6.55 -13.69
CA SER A 386 -7.53 7.76 -14.40
C SER A 386 -6.37 8.32 -15.28
N THR A 387 -6.06 7.59 -16.36
CA THR A 387 -4.98 7.86 -17.32
C THR A 387 -5.33 7.30 -18.71
N VAL A 388 -4.36 7.28 -19.62
CA VAL A 388 -4.51 6.87 -21.03
C VAL A 388 -4.15 5.40 -21.24
N THR A 389 -4.95 4.69 -22.04
CA THR A 389 -4.61 3.39 -22.65
C THR A 389 -4.58 3.49 -24.16
N ILE A 390 -3.67 2.76 -24.83
CA ILE A 390 -3.62 2.66 -26.30
C ILE A 390 -3.91 1.21 -26.67
N ALA A 391 -4.93 0.96 -27.52
CA ALA A 391 -5.36 -0.37 -27.94
C ALA A 391 -5.45 -1.36 -26.75
N GLU A 392 -6.06 -0.92 -25.63
CA GLU A 392 -6.22 -1.67 -24.37
C GLU A 392 -4.89 -2.19 -23.76
N THR A 393 -3.77 -1.59 -24.15
CA THR A 393 -2.43 -1.97 -23.65
C THR A 393 -2.07 -1.17 -22.39
N ASN A 394 -1.43 -1.85 -21.44
CA ASN A 394 -0.93 -1.21 -20.23
C ASN A 394 0.38 -0.44 -20.48
N SER A 395 0.59 0.65 -19.73
CA SER A 395 1.84 1.43 -19.73
C SER A 395 3.04 0.68 -19.15
N SER A 396 2.79 -0.42 -18.42
CA SER A 396 3.77 -1.36 -17.85
C SER A 396 3.20 -2.77 -17.90
N GLY A 397 4.01 -3.80 -18.02
CA GLY A 397 3.55 -5.20 -17.91
C GLY A 397 3.05 -5.50 -16.49
N VAL A 398 1.85 -6.07 -16.37
CA VAL A 398 1.27 -6.49 -15.08
C VAL A 398 1.48 -7.98 -14.86
N VAL A 399 2.03 -8.35 -13.70
CA VAL A 399 2.33 -9.74 -13.33
C VAL A 399 1.20 -10.34 -12.50
N SER A 400 0.69 -11.49 -12.90
CA SER A 400 -0.48 -12.15 -12.26
C SER A 400 -0.29 -12.49 -10.76
N GLN A 401 0.95 -12.60 -10.29
CA GLN A 401 1.27 -12.85 -8.87
C GLN A 401 1.78 -11.59 -8.15
N GLY A 402 1.42 -10.44 -8.67
CA GLY A 402 1.78 -9.13 -8.13
C GLY A 402 3.08 -8.57 -8.70
N GLY A 403 3.06 -7.27 -8.91
CA GLY A 403 4.14 -6.48 -9.45
C GLY A 403 3.95 -6.06 -10.89
N VAL A 404 4.86 -5.22 -11.32
CA VAL A 404 4.97 -4.76 -12.71
C VAL A 404 6.33 -5.10 -13.28
N GLU A 405 6.36 -5.37 -14.58
CA GLU A 405 7.57 -5.56 -15.39
C GLU A 405 7.56 -4.60 -16.55
N HIS A 406 8.72 -4.37 -17.16
CA HIS A 406 8.87 -3.41 -18.26
C HIS A 406 8.26 -2.02 -17.94
N PRO A 407 8.58 -1.41 -16.77
CA PRO A 407 8.07 -0.08 -16.45
C PRO A 407 8.60 0.96 -17.43
N PRO A 408 7.95 2.14 -17.55
CA PRO A 408 8.51 3.25 -18.29
C PRO A 408 9.95 3.53 -17.87
N GLY A 409 10.88 3.49 -18.83
CA GLY A 409 12.30 3.74 -18.54
C GLY A 409 12.60 5.22 -18.30
N GLN A 410 11.72 6.10 -18.75
CA GLN A 410 11.81 7.54 -18.59
C GLN A 410 10.45 8.11 -18.23
N VAL A 411 10.40 8.81 -17.10
CA VAL A 411 9.24 9.63 -16.68
C VAL A 411 9.75 11.01 -16.32
N THR A 412 9.21 12.05 -16.94
CA THR A 412 9.57 13.44 -16.69
C THR A 412 8.41 14.18 -16.02
N CYS A 413 8.71 15.16 -15.20
CA CYS A 413 7.73 16.04 -14.61
C CYS A 413 8.31 17.43 -14.43
N THR A 414 7.56 18.46 -14.82
CA THR A 414 7.90 19.86 -14.61
C THR A 414 6.71 20.56 -13.96
N ARG A 415 6.98 21.33 -12.91
CA ARG A 415 6.00 22.14 -12.19
C ARG A 415 6.26 23.63 -12.45
N ARG A 416 5.21 24.37 -12.75
CA ARG A 416 5.19 25.84 -12.78
C ARG A 416 4.06 26.33 -11.87
N GLU A 417 4.31 27.39 -11.13
CA GLU A 417 3.33 27.99 -10.22
C GLU A 417 3.36 29.49 -10.41
N THR A 418 2.22 30.08 -10.70
CA THR A 418 2.02 31.52 -10.84
C THR A 418 1.03 32.00 -9.78
N ALA A 419 0.69 33.29 -9.79
CA ALA A 419 -0.34 33.83 -8.90
C ALA A 419 -1.75 33.31 -9.25
N ASP A 420 -1.99 32.90 -10.49
CA ASP A 420 -3.32 32.56 -11.01
C ASP A 420 -3.55 31.04 -11.11
N GLU A 421 -2.48 30.26 -11.33
CA GLU A 421 -2.60 28.81 -11.59
C GLU A 421 -1.36 28.01 -11.18
N ILE A 422 -1.57 26.69 -11.02
CA ILE A 422 -0.51 25.69 -10.91
C ILE A 422 -0.57 24.80 -12.13
N THR A 423 0.55 24.66 -12.84
CA THR A 423 0.70 23.83 -14.02
C THR A 423 1.68 22.70 -13.77
N ILE A 424 1.28 21.47 -14.14
CA ILE A 424 2.16 20.28 -14.19
C ILE A 424 2.20 19.79 -15.62
N ILE A 425 3.40 19.53 -16.12
CA ILE A 425 3.64 18.86 -17.41
C ILE A 425 4.45 17.61 -17.11
N ALA A 426 3.87 16.45 -17.35
CA ALA A 426 4.51 15.16 -17.10
C ALA A 426 4.41 14.24 -18.34
N SER A 427 5.41 13.39 -18.54
CA SER A 427 5.40 12.44 -19.66
C SER A 427 6.06 11.13 -19.30
N HIS A 428 5.70 10.06 -20.02
CA HIS A 428 6.36 8.76 -19.91
C HIS A 428 6.47 8.05 -21.25
N ASN A 429 7.51 7.20 -21.39
CA ASN A 429 7.80 6.42 -22.58
C ASN A 429 7.30 4.96 -22.52
N GLY A 430 6.34 4.64 -21.67
CA GLY A 430 5.82 3.27 -21.50
C GLY A 430 5.20 2.68 -22.77
N TYR A 431 4.69 3.52 -23.66
CA TYR A 431 4.10 3.10 -24.94
C TYR A 431 5.09 3.10 -26.11
N VAL A 432 6.31 3.60 -25.93
CA VAL A 432 7.34 3.62 -26.99
C VAL A 432 7.68 2.23 -27.51
N PRO A 433 7.90 1.20 -26.65
CA PRO A 433 8.25 -0.14 -27.15
C PRO A 433 7.18 -0.78 -28.04
N SER A 434 5.90 -0.54 -27.75
CA SER A 434 4.77 -1.17 -28.47
C SER A 434 4.25 -0.34 -29.64
N PHE A 435 4.31 0.99 -29.52
CA PHE A 435 3.62 1.90 -30.44
C PHE A 435 4.50 3.01 -30.99
N GLY A 436 5.71 3.21 -30.48
CA GLY A 436 6.54 4.35 -30.84
C GLY A 436 6.03 5.69 -30.33
N LEU A 437 5.14 5.68 -29.31
CA LEU A 437 4.45 6.86 -28.80
C LEU A 437 4.84 7.17 -27.35
N LEU A 438 5.07 8.46 -27.08
CA LEU A 438 5.24 9.02 -25.75
C LEU A 438 3.89 9.58 -25.30
N HIS A 439 3.48 9.27 -24.07
CA HIS A 439 2.31 9.91 -23.45
C HIS A 439 2.77 11.13 -22.64
N ARG A 440 2.18 12.29 -22.91
CA ARG A 440 2.34 13.52 -22.14
C ARG A 440 0.97 13.94 -21.59
N ARG A 441 0.95 14.30 -20.30
CA ARG A 441 -0.21 14.91 -19.64
C ARG A 441 0.16 16.27 -19.09
N THR A 442 -0.64 17.27 -19.40
CA THR A 442 -0.58 18.60 -18.82
C THR A 442 -1.81 18.81 -17.93
N LEU A 443 -1.62 19.33 -16.72
CA LEU A 443 -2.70 19.70 -15.81
C LEU A 443 -2.53 21.15 -15.40
N HIS A 444 -3.61 21.92 -15.44
CA HIS A 444 -3.71 23.31 -14.97
C HIS A 444 -4.83 23.40 -13.94
N LEU A 445 -4.50 23.79 -12.71
CA LEU A 445 -5.47 24.06 -11.66
C LEU A 445 -5.45 25.56 -11.34
N ASP A 446 -6.58 26.24 -11.45
CA ASP A 446 -6.68 27.63 -11.05
C ASP A 446 -6.58 27.80 -9.52
N GLN A 447 -6.14 28.99 -9.06
CA GLN A 447 -5.95 29.25 -7.63
C GLN A 447 -7.27 29.28 -6.82
N HIS A 448 -8.40 29.48 -7.46
CA HIS A 448 -9.71 29.45 -6.81
C HIS A 448 -10.23 28.02 -6.65
N GLY A 449 -9.73 27.08 -7.48
CA GLY A 449 -10.12 25.67 -7.49
C GLY A 449 -11.49 25.44 -8.13
N ASP A 450 -11.89 26.31 -9.04
CA ASP A 450 -13.16 26.23 -9.77
C ASP A 450 -12.97 25.60 -11.16
N THR A 451 -11.73 25.47 -11.63
CA THR A 451 -11.40 24.90 -12.92
C THR A 451 -10.15 24.02 -12.86
N LEU A 452 -10.28 22.81 -13.39
CA LEU A 452 -9.15 21.91 -13.68
C LEU A 452 -9.16 21.63 -15.18
N HIS A 453 -8.16 22.18 -15.92
CA HIS A 453 -7.91 21.86 -17.32
C HIS A 453 -6.85 20.77 -17.43
N GLY A 454 -7.00 19.90 -18.42
CA GLY A 454 -5.99 18.93 -18.76
C GLY A 454 -5.85 18.74 -20.27
N GLU A 455 -4.69 18.30 -20.68
CA GLU A 455 -4.40 17.87 -22.03
C GLU A 455 -3.61 16.55 -21.97
N ASP A 456 -4.07 15.55 -22.71
CA ASP A 456 -3.35 14.32 -22.94
C ASP A 456 -2.91 14.26 -24.41
N SER A 457 -1.60 14.19 -24.65
CA SER A 457 -1.03 14.03 -25.98
C SER A 457 -0.26 12.71 -26.12
N LEU A 458 -0.42 12.08 -27.26
CA LEU A 458 0.33 10.91 -27.70
C LEU A 458 1.25 11.36 -28.85
N GLU A 459 2.54 11.51 -28.53
CA GLU A 459 3.53 12.11 -29.43
C GLU A 459 4.46 11.04 -30.01
N PRO A 460 4.81 11.08 -31.31
CA PRO A 460 5.84 10.21 -31.86
C PRO A 460 7.16 10.36 -31.11
N ALA A 461 7.74 9.23 -30.69
CA ALA A 461 9.03 9.24 -29.98
C ALA A 461 10.15 9.64 -30.96
N VAL A 462 10.89 10.69 -30.66
CA VAL A 462 12.05 11.12 -31.48
C VAL A 462 13.17 10.07 -31.32
N ALA A 463 13.71 9.63 -32.47
CA ALA A 463 14.86 8.70 -32.49
C ALA A 463 16.05 9.33 -31.72
N GLY A 464 16.41 8.75 -30.57
CA GLY A 464 17.45 9.26 -29.68
C GLY A 464 17.05 9.38 -28.20
N SER A 465 15.77 9.22 -27.85
CA SER A 465 15.28 9.27 -26.47
C SER A 465 15.40 7.92 -25.72
N ALA A 466 16.00 6.89 -26.31
CA ALA A 466 16.27 5.63 -25.64
C ALA A 466 17.50 5.78 -24.72
N SER A 467 17.31 5.65 -23.42
CA SER A 467 18.40 5.66 -22.43
C SER A 467 19.35 4.45 -22.64
N PRO A 468 20.69 4.63 -22.61
CA PRO A 468 21.65 3.55 -22.84
C PRO A 468 21.63 2.41 -21.81
N ALA A 469 20.91 2.56 -20.69
CA ALA A 469 20.82 1.53 -19.63
C ALA A 469 19.97 0.30 -20.02
N SER A 470 19.15 0.36 -21.10
CA SER A 470 18.33 -0.76 -21.56
C SER A 470 19.00 -1.62 -22.66
N ALA A 471 20.17 -1.20 -23.15
CA ALA A 471 20.83 -1.86 -24.29
C ALA A 471 21.51 -3.20 -23.94
N SER A 472 21.86 -3.46 -22.67
CA SER A 472 22.60 -4.68 -22.31
C SER A 472 21.75 -5.93 -22.07
N THR A 473 20.44 -5.77 -21.78
CA THR A 473 19.50 -6.89 -21.61
C THR A 473 18.62 -7.15 -22.84
N ALA A 474 18.56 -6.20 -23.77
CA ALA A 474 17.80 -6.36 -25.01
C ALA A 474 18.51 -7.22 -26.08
N ALA A 475 19.83 -7.41 -25.97
CA ALA A 475 20.62 -8.13 -26.98
C ALA A 475 20.35 -9.65 -27.02
N SER A 476 19.77 -10.26 -25.97
CA SER A 476 19.44 -11.71 -25.98
C SER A 476 17.98 -12.02 -26.37
N ALA A 477 17.11 -11.03 -26.40
CA ALA A 477 15.70 -11.18 -26.80
C ALA A 477 15.42 -10.70 -28.25
N ALA A 478 16.39 -10.04 -28.89
CA ALA A 478 16.22 -9.42 -30.21
C ALA A 478 16.33 -10.38 -31.41
N SER A 479 16.49 -11.71 -31.20
CA SER A 479 16.65 -12.65 -32.32
C SER A 479 15.32 -13.19 -32.89
N SER A 480 14.15 -12.72 -32.42
CA SER A 480 12.84 -13.13 -32.96
C SER A 480 11.81 -12.00 -33.13
N ALA A 481 12.20 -10.74 -32.98
CA ALA A 481 11.33 -9.63 -33.35
C ALA A 481 11.38 -9.46 -34.88
N SER A 482 10.35 -10.00 -35.56
CA SER A 482 10.06 -9.71 -36.96
C SER A 482 10.06 -8.19 -37.17
N SER A 483 10.83 -7.69 -38.12
CA SER A 483 10.80 -6.32 -38.62
C SER A 483 9.50 -6.07 -39.43
N ALA A 484 8.35 -6.12 -38.76
CA ALA A 484 7.12 -5.63 -39.34
C ALA A 484 7.20 -4.10 -39.39
N PRO A 485 6.92 -3.47 -40.57
CA PRO A 485 6.81 -2.02 -40.65
C PRO A 485 5.78 -1.53 -39.61
N PRO A 486 5.93 -0.31 -39.08
CA PRO A 486 4.93 0.22 -38.15
C PRO A 486 3.57 0.19 -38.86
N PRO A 487 2.52 -0.32 -38.21
CA PRO A 487 1.21 -0.42 -38.83
C PRO A 487 0.73 0.98 -39.22
N THR A 488 0.36 1.14 -40.48
CA THR A 488 -0.11 2.39 -41.07
C THR A 488 -1.54 2.77 -40.66
N ALA A 489 -2.26 1.88 -39.97
CA ALA A 489 -3.62 2.12 -39.51
C ALA A 489 -3.64 2.88 -38.16
N PRO A 490 -4.55 3.84 -37.99
CA PRO A 490 -4.80 4.50 -36.70
C PRO A 490 -5.12 3.48 -35.62
N ARG A 491 -4.74 3.79 -34.37
CA ARG A 491 -4.98 2.93 -33.22
C ARG A 491 -5.92 3.61 -32.22
N PRO A 492 -6.91 2.89 -31.70
CA PRO A 492 -7.80 3.45 -30.68
C PRO A 492 -7.03 3.73 -29.41
N PHE A 493 -7.35 4.84 -28.75
CA PHE A 493 -6.94 5.13 -27.39
C PHE A 493 -8.14 5.55 -26.55
N ALA A 494 -8.02 5.42 -25.24
CA ALA A 494 -9.03 5.83 -24.28
C ALA A 494 -8.38 6.57 -23.11
N ILE A 495 -8.89 7.75 -22.80
CA ILE A 495 -8.56 8.52 -21.60
C ILE A 495 -9.68 8.25 -20.58
N ARG A 496 -9.33 7.71 -19.42
CA ARG A 496 -10.30 7.30 -18.42
C ARG A 496 -10.27 8.24 -17.21
N PHE A 497 -11.45 8.53 -16.66
CA PHE A 497 -11.64 9.27 -15.41
C PHE A 497 -12.65 8.49 -14.56
N HIS A 498 -12.13 7.65 -13.66
CA HIS A 498 -12.98 6.86 -12.76
C HIS A 498 -13.60 7.78 -11.69
N LEU A 499 -14.90 7.68 -11.52
CA LEU A 499 -15.63 8.52 -10.59
C LEU A 499 -15.77 7.83 -9.22
N HIS A 500 -15.71 8.61 -8.16
CA HIS A 500 -15.99 8.09 -6.82
C HIS A 500 -17.48 7.67 -6.71
N PRO A 501 -17.83 6.56 -6.03
CA PRO A 501 -19.23 6.07 -5.95
C PRO A 501 -20.25 7.03 -5.33
N ALA A 502 -19.81 8.09 -4.67
CA ALA A 502 -20.69 9.14 -4.15
C ALA A 502 -21.04 10.21 -5.21
N VAL A 503 -20.44 10.15 -6.40
CA VAL A 503 -20.70 11.09 -7.49
C VAL A 503 -21.81 10.55 -8.38
N GLN A 504 -22.83 11.36 -8.61
CA GLN A 504 -23.83 11.10 -9.63
C GLN A 504 -23.35 11.75 -10.94
N ALA A 505 -23.42 11.02 -12.04
CA ALA A 505 -23.00 11.51 -13.34
C ALA A 505 -24.08 11.26 -14.39
N GLN A 506 -24.27 12.21 -15.28
CA GLN A 506 -25.14 12.09 -16.46
C GLN A 506 -24.54 12.81 -17.65
N ILE A 507 -24.68 12.21 -18.84
CA ILE A 507 -24.32 12.86 -20.09
C ILE A 507 -25.50 13.71 -20.56
N VAL A 508 -25.20 14.89 -21.06
CA VAL A 508 -26.21 15.83 -21.62
C VAL A 508 -25.66 16.40 -22.93
N ASP A 509 -26.53 16.58 -23.91
CA ASP A 509 -26.18 17.24 -25.16
C ASP A 509 -26.09 18.75 -24.93
N GLY A 510 -24.87 19.29 -25.07
CA GLY A 510 -24.59 20.72 -25.04
C GLY A 510 -24.54 21.33 -26.44
N ILE A 511 -24.44 22.66 -26.52
CA ILE A 511 -24.32 23.39 -27.77
C ILE A 511 -23.02 23.01 -28.53
N ASP A 512 -21.95 22.76 -27.76
CA ASP A 512 -20.61 22.42 -28.25
C ASP A 512 -20.31 20.92 -28.24
N GLY A 513 -21.34 20.07 -28.08
CA GLY A 513 -21.20 18.61 -28.03
C GLY A 513 -21.59 18.00 -26.68
N PRO A 514 -21.42 16.67 -26.54
CA PRO A 514 -21.79 15.95 -25.32
C PRO A 514 -20.93 16.41 -24.13
N THR A 515 -21.60 16.63 -23.01
CA THR A 515 -21.01 17.13 -21.75
C THR A 515 -21.44 16.21 -20.60
N VAL A 516 -20.58 15.96 -19.63
CA VAL A 516 -20.96 15.20 -18.43
C VAL A 516 -21.15 16.13 -17.24
N ILE A 517 -22.34 16.08 -16.65
CA ILE A 517 -22.62 16.78 -15.42
C ILE A 517 -22.39 15.83 -14.23
N LEU A 518 -21.50 16.23 -13.33
CA LEU A 518 -21.17 15.52 -12.10
C LEU A 518 -21.81 16.25 -10.93
N ARG A 519 -22.49 15.52 -10.05
CA ARG A 519 -23.05 16.06 -8.81
C ARG A 519 -22.47 15.31 -7.62
N SER A 520 -21.86 16.05 -6.72
CA SER A 520 -21.37 15.51 -5.46
C SER A 520 -22.48 15.35 -4.43
N ALA A 521 -22.23 14.66 -3.33
CA ALA A 521 -23.21 14.44 -2.26
C ALA A 521 -23.70 15.75 -1.61
N SER A 522 -22.86 16.81 -1.59
CA SER A 522 -23.26 18.14 -1.11
C SER A 522 -24.13 18.93 -2.09
N GLY A 523 -24.36 18.39 -3.29
CA GLY A 523 -25.10 19.06 -4.35
C GLY A 523 -24.26 19.98 -5.23
N THR A 524 -22.94 20.10 -4.97
CA THR A 524 -22.05 20.85 -5.85
C THR A 524 -21.97 20.16 -7.22
N ALA A 525 -22.20 20.94 -8.28
CA ALA A 525 -22.15 20.43 -9.65
C ALA A 525 -20.84 20.81 -10.35
N TRP A 526 -20.36 19.90 -11.18
CA TRP A 526 -19.21 20.08 -12.06
C TRP A 526 -19.58 19.66 -13.46
N ARG A 527 -19.08 20.40 -14.43
CA ARG A 527 -19.23 20.10 -15.86
C ARG A 527 -17.91 19.58 -16.38
N PHE A 528 -17.96 18.42 -17.04
CA PHE A 528 -16.83 17.89 -17.80
C PHE A 528 -17.06 18.05 -19.29
N THR A 529 -16.07 18.58 -20.00
CA THR A 529 -16.02 18.71 -21.45
C THR A 529 -14.73 18.14 -22.01
N ALA A 530 -14.73 17.70 -23.26
CA ALA A 530 -13.50 17.29 -23.97
C ALA A 530 -13.56 17.71 -25.43
N GLU A 531 -12.41 18.05 -25.98
CA GLU A 531 -12.17 18.39 -27.37
C GLU A 531 -11.12 17.45 -27.98
N GLY A 532 -11.34 16.96 -29.19
CA GLY A 532 -10.42 16.02 -29.87
C GLY A 532 -10.72 14.54 -29.62
N GLY A 533 -11.86 14.22 -28.97
CA GLY A 533 -12.31 12.85 -28.73
C GLY A 533 -13.81 12.75 -28.49
N THR A 534 -14.34 11.52 -28.43
CA THR A 534 -15.76 11.24 -28.16
C THR A 534 -15.96 10.85 -26.72
N ILE A 535 -16.88 11.52 -26.02
CA ILE A 535 -17.20 11.27 -24.60
C ILE A 535 -18.19 10.12 -24.49
N GLU A 536 -17.89 9.16 -23.61
CA GLU A 536 -18.77 8.09 -23.16
C GLU A 536 -18.84 8.09 -21.64
N LEU A 537 -20.01 7.82 -21.09
CA LEU A 537 -20.18 7.51 -19.66
C LEU A 537 -20.38 6.00 -19.52
N ALA A 538 -19.36 5.30 -19.03
CA ALA A 538 -19.30 3.85 -18.96
C ALA A 538 -19.36 3.34 -17.50
N GLU A 539 -19.68 2.05 -17.33
CA GLU A 539 -19.59 1.38 -16.03
C GLU A 539 -18.15 1.30 -15.53
N SER A 540 -18.00 1.37 -14.23
CA SER A 540 -16.73 1.20 -13.52
C SER A 540 -16.94 0.54 -12.17
N ILE A 541 -15.84 0.24 -11.50
CA ILE A 541 -15.82 -0.32 -10.14
C ILE A 541 -14.92 0.49 -9.24
N TYR A 542 -15.20 0.43 -7.95
CA TYR A 542 -14.44 1.08 -6.91
C TYR A 542 -14.10 0.11 -5.78
N ARG A 543 -12.81 0.03 -5.44
CA ARG A 543 -12.26 -0.79 -4.33
C ARG A 543 -11.25 0.01 -3.48
N GLY A 544 -11.48 1.30 -3.33
CA GLY A 544 -10.67 2.15 -2.44
C GLY A 544 -10.85 1.79 -0.96
N THR A 545 -12.01 1.27 -0.58
CA THR A 545 -12.33 0.83 0.79
C THR A 545 -12.32 -0.69 0.94
N ALA A 546 -12.31 -1.17 2.19
CA ALA A 546 -12.45 -2.59 2.48
C ALA A 546 -13.89 -3.07 2.18
N GLY A 547 -14.03 -4.26 1.59
CA GLY A 547 -15.30 -4.88 1.28
C GLY A 547 -15.46 -5.27 -0.19
N PRO A 548 -16.68 -5.63 -0.62
CA PRO A 548 -16.94 -5.99 -2.01
C PRO A 548 -16.71 -4.79 -2.95
N PRO A 549 -16.46 -5.06 -4.25
CA PRO A 549 -16.42 -4.01 -5.26
C PRO A 549 -17.72 -3.20 -5.25
N ARG A 550 -17.61 -1.88 -5.25
CA ARG A 550 -18.75 -0.98 -5.36
C ARG A 550 -18.91 -0.56 -6.82
N PRO A 551 -20.11 -0.69 -7.42
CA PRO A 551 -20.35 -0.17 -8.76
C PRO A 551 -20.22 1.37 -8.76
N THR A 552 -19.66 1.89 -9.83
CA THR A 552 -19.56 3.32 -10.10
C THR A 552 -19.53 3.56 -11.61
N LEU A 553 -19.27 4.78 -12.02
CA LEU A 553 -19.14 5.19 -13.40
C LEU A 553 -17.73 5.70 -13.69
N GLN A 554 -17.37 5.74 -14.95
CA GLN A 554 -16.19 6.44 -15.47
C GLN A 554 -16.58 7.27 -16.68
N ILE A 555 -15.92 8.41 -16.83
CA ILE A 555 -15.92 9.14 -18.09
C ILE A 555 -14.80 8.55 -18.94
N VAL A 556 -15.10 8.21 -20.19
CA VAL A 556 -14.10 7.74 -21.15
C VAL A 556 -14.11 8.68 -22.35
N VAL A 557 -12.95 9.19 -22.71
CA VAL A 557 -12.77 9.96 -23.95
C VAL A 557 -12.03 9.08 -24.92
N HIS A 558 -12.72 8.68 -26.00
CA HIS A 558 -12.20 7.84 -27.06
C HIS A 558 -11.60 8.67 -28.18
N GLY A 559 -10.50 8.22 -28.74
CA GLY A 559 -9.87 8.79 -29.91
C GLY A 559 -9.05 7.77 -30.68
N GLU A 560 -8.50 8.22 -31.79
CA GLU A 560 -7.58 7.45 -32.61
C GLU A 560 -6.25 8.18 -32.74
N VAL A 561 -5.14 7.46 -32.65
CA VAL A 561 -3.79 7.99 -32.83
C VAL A 561 -3.16 7.44 -34.09
N GLY A 562 -2.76 8.34 -34.98
CA GLY A 562 -2.00 8.05 -36.20
C GLY A 562 -0.50 8.27 -36.02
N LEU A 563 0.22 8.33 -37.15
CA LEU A 563 1.68 8.54 -37.19
C LEU A 563 2.09 9.93 -36.67
N GLU A 564 1.24 10.94 -36.84
CA GLU A 564 1.48 12.33 -36.41
C GLU A 564 1.21 12.54 -34.93
N GLY A 565 0.68 11.52 -34.20
CA GLY A 565 0.24 11.63 -32.85
C GLY A 565 -1.24 12.01 -32.71
N ALA A 566 -1.68 12.30 -31.49
CA ALA A 566 -3.01 12.79 -31.17
C ALA A 566 -2.95 13.64 -29.91
N SER A 567 -3.87 14.60 -29.76
CA SER A 567 -4.06 15.39 -28.53
C SER A 567 -5.54 15.54 -28.22
N VAL A 568 -5.88 15.48 -26.93
CA VAL A 568 -7.23 15.68 -26.39
C VAL A 568 -7.14 16.67 -25.24
N GLY A 569 -7.82 17.81 -25.41
CA GLY A 569 -8.06 18.76 -24.32
C GLY A 569 -9.31 18.36 -23.53
N TRP A 570 -9.31 18.51 -22.21
CA TRP A 570 -10.47 18.27 -21.37
C TRP A 570 -10.50 19.22 -20.16
N ALA A 571 -11.68 19.44 -19.60
CA ALA A 571 -11.83 20.31 -18.45
C ALA A 571 -12.94 19.89 -17.50
N PHE A 572 -12.70 20.12 -16.21
CA PHE A 572 -13.71 20.13 -15.16
C PHE A 572 -13.95 21.57 -14.74
N HIS A 573 -15.18 22.08 -14.91
CA HIS A 573 -15.61 23.41 -14.48
C HIS A 573 -16.67 23.29 -13.39
N ARG A 574 -16.49 24.03 -12.30
CA ARG A 574 -17.50 24.11 -11.27
C ARG A 574 -18.69 24.92 -11.75
N GLU A 575 -19.88 24.34 -11.63
CA GLU A 575 -21.12 25.03 -11.91
C GLU A 575 -21.48 25.91 -10.70
N HIS A 576 -21.51 27.20 -10.90
CA HIS A 576 -22.06 28.12 -9.89
C HIS A 576 -23.59 28.11 -10.04
N ALA A 577 -24.31 27.92 -8.95
CA ALA A 577 -25.78 28.12 -8.98
C ALA A 577 -26.04 29.52 -9.49
N THR A 578 -26.72 29.63 -10.61
CA THR A 578 -27.24 30.93 -11.06
C THR A 578 -28.15 31.45 -9.95
N PRO A 579 -27.97 32.69 -9.45
CA PRO A 579 -28.70 33.21 -8.32
C PRO A 579 -30.21 33.27 -8.57
#